data_38b8e9d834d3ba9a747f7e69047e6fe6
#
_entry.id   38b8e9d834d3ba9a747f7e69047e6fe6
#
_cell.length_a   1.000
_cell.length_b   1.000
_cell.length_c   1.000
_cell.angle_alpha   90.00
_cell.angle_beta   90.00
_cell.angle_gamma   90.00
#
_symmetry.space_group_name_H-M   'P 1'
#
loop_
_entity.id
_entity.type
_entity.pdbx_description
1 polymer ?
#
loop_
_entity_poly.entity_id
_entity_poly.type
_entity_poly.pdbx_seq_one_letter_code
_entity_poly.pdbx_strand_id
1 'polypeptide(L)'
;MYTEEQRQIIENAGLLKAIAHPVRLCLVKKLSREDRLTVSYFVSCMAASQSNISQHLGKLKDLGIVAFEKEGNHVKYSLASEKVRKIVKTIFEEE
;
A
#
# COMPACT_ATOMS: atom_id res chain seq x y z
N MET A 1 30.38 -0.54 0.68
CA MET A 1 29.46 0.46 0.08
C MET A 1 28.84 -0.12 -1.18
N TYR A 2 27.56 0.15 -1.40
CA TYR A 2 26.83 -0.43 -2.52
C TYR A 2 26.95 0.40 -3.77
N THR A 3 26.98 -0.25 -4.94
CA THR A 3 26.86 0.42 -6.22
C THR A 3 25.43 0.92 -6.40
N GLU A 4 25.20 1.74 -7.43
CA GLU A 4 23.86 2.22 -7.75
C GLU A 4 22.93 1.06 -8.07
N GLU A 5 23.39 0.10 -8.84
CA GLU A 5 22.58 -1.09 -9.14
C GLU A 5 22.22 -1.86 -7.88
N GLN A 6 23.17 -2.05 -7.00
CA GLN A 6 22.91 -2.77 -5.73
C GLN A 6 21.90 -2.03 -4.88
N ARG A 7 21.98 -0.70 -4.82
CA ARG A 7 21.00 0.09 -4.06
C ARG A 7 19.60 -0.05 -4.64
N GLN A 8 19.48 -0.01 -5.97
CA GLN A 8 18.19 -0.20 -6.63
C GLN A 8 17.61 -1.58 -6.32
N ILE A 9 18.45 -2.60 -6.31
CA ILE A 9 18.01 -3.95 -5.98
C ILE A 9 17.50 -4.02 -4.53
N ILE A 10 18.24 -3.44 -3.61
CA ILE A 10 17.87 -3.44 -2.20
C ILE A 10 16.54 -2.68 -1.99
N GLU A 11 16.42 -1.51 -2.58
CA GLU A 11 15.21 -0.69 -2.46
C GLU A 11 14.00 -1.41 -3.03
N ASN A 12 14.13 -2.00 -4.20
CA ASN A 12 13.01 -2.69 -4.84
C ASN A 12 12.66 -3.99 -4.13
N ALA A 13 13.66 -4.69 -3.59
CA ALA A 13 13.38 -5.87 -2.76
C ALA A 13 12.60 -5.48 -1.52
N GLY A 14 12.96 -4.37 -0.88
CA GLY A 14 12.24 -3.84 0.27
C GLY A 14 10.80 -3.46 -0.07
N LEU A 15 10.61 -2.85 -1.23
CA LEU A 15 9.27 -2.49 -1.71
C LEU A 15 8.41 -3.73 -1.91
N LEU A 16 8.94 -4.74 -2.59
CA LEU A 16 8.22 -5.99 -2.82
C LEU A 16 7.90 -6.69 -1.51
N LYS A 17 8.86 -6.71 -0.60
CA LYS A 17 8.65 -7.31 0.72
C LYS A 17 7.55 -6.61 1.49
N ALA A 18 7.47 -5.28 1.36
CA ALA A 18 6.47 -4.48 2.08
C ALA A 18 5.05 -4.84 1.66
N ILE A 19 4.82 -5.19 0.39
CA ILE A 19 3.48 -5.52 -0.10
C ILE A 19 3.23 -7.03 -0.17
N ALA A 20 4.23 -7.86 0.14
CA ALA A 20 4.10 -9.32 0.09
C ALA A 20 3.47 -9.86 1.37
N HIS A 21 2.23 -9.44 1.62
CA HIS A 21 1.42 -9.86 2.76
C HIS A 21 -0.03 -9.77 2.31
N PRO A 22 -0.85 -10.80 2.57
CA PRO A 22 -2.22 -10.81 2.03
C PRO A 22 -3.03 -9.55 2.34
N VAL A 23 -2.97 -9.07 3.58
CA VAL A 23 -3.72 -7.87 3.95
C VAL A 23 -3.16 -6.65 3.22
N ARG A 24 -1.84 -6.47 3.24
CA ARG A 24 -1.22 -5.32 2.57
C ARG A 24 -1.45 -5.33 1.06
N LEU A 25 -1.35 -6.51 0.46
CA LEU A 25 -1.60 -6.63 -0.98
C LEU A 25 -3.06 -6.29 -1.31
N CYS A 26 -3.99 -6.72 -0.46
CA CYS A 26 -5.39 -6.34 -0.62
C CYS A 26 -5.58 -4.83 -0.53
N LEU A 27 -4.92 -4.18 0.44
CA LEU A 27 -5.02 -2.73 0.62
C LEU A 27 -4.53 -1.98 -0.61
N VAL A 28 -3.32 -2.32 -1.08
CA VAL A 28 -2.77 -1.61 -2.23
C VAL A 28 -3.53 -1.92 -3.51
N LYS A 29 -4.10 -3.12 -3.64
CA LYS A 29 -4.95 -3.45 -4.78
C LYS A 29 -6.17 -2.54 -4.82
N LYS A 30 -6.86 -2.39 -3.69
CA LYS A 30 -8.03 -1.53 -3.62
C LYS A 30 -7.67 -0.06 -3.88
N LEU A 31 -6.56 0.39 -3.32
CA LEU A 31 -6.10 1.77 -3.52
C LEU A 31 -5.62 2.02 -4.95
N SER A 32 -5.25 0.98 -5.69
CA SER A 32 -4.88 1.15 -7.10
C SER A 32 -6.09 1.41 -7.98
N ARG A 33 -7.29 1.02 -7.51
CA ARG A 33 -8.54 1.17 -8.25
C ARG A 33 -9.33 2.41 -7.82
N GLU A 34 -9.27 2.73 -6.54
CA GLU A 34 -10.04 3.82 -5.94
C GLU A 34 -9.08 4.90 -5.46
N ASP A 35 -9.44 6.14 -5.70
CA ASP A 35 -8.55 7.24 -5.38
C ASP A 35 -8.29 7.43 -3.90
N ARG A 36 -9.34 7.43 -3.09
CA ARG A 36 -9.21 7.80 -1.68
C ARG A 36 -10.19 6.99 -0.87
N LEU A 37 -9.66 6.21 0.08
CA LEU A 37 -10.48 5.30 0.86
C LEU A 37 -10.24 5.50 2.35
N THR A 38 -11.30 5.32 3.13
CA THR A 38 -11.22 5.36 4.59
C THR A 38 -10.90 3.97 5.13
N VAL A 39 -10.44 3.91 6.39
CA VAL A 39 -10.12 2.63 7.05
C VAL A 39 -11.34 1.71 7.06
N SER A 40 -12.53 2.25 7.30
CA SER A 40 -13.74 1.43 7.37
C SER A 40 -14.04 0.69 6.06
N TYR A 41 -13.63 1.27 4.93
CA TYR A 41 -13.79 0.59 3.64
C TYR A 41 -12.97 -0.70 3.57
N PHE A 42 -11.82 -0.72 4.22
CA PHE A 42 -10.90 -1.85 4.14
C PHE A 42 -11.22 -2.99 5.13
N VAL A 43 -12.17 -2.81 6.01
CA VAL A 43 -12.46 -3.81 7.06
C VAL A 43 -12.81 -5.17 6.46
N SER A 44 -13.40 -5.19 5.27
CA SER A 44 -13.71 -6.44 4.58
C SER A 44 -12.49 -7.08 3.90
N CYS A 45 -11.35 -6.38 3.90
CA CYS A 45 -10.14 -6.85 3.26
C CYS A 45 -9.56 -8.02 4.04
N MET A 46 -9.62 -9.23 3.50
CA MET A 46 -9.11 -10.44 4.13
C MET A 46 -9.66 -10.65 5.55
N ALA A 47 -10.87 -10.16 5.81
CA ALA A 47 -11.54 -10.27 7.11
C ALA A 47 -10.69 -9.74 8.28
N ALA A 48 -9.84 -8.77 8.03
CA ALA A 48 -8.98 -8.20 9.07
C ALA A 48 -9.76 -7.20 9.92
N SER A 49 -9.36 -7.07 11.20
CA SER A 49 -9.95 -6.09 12.09
C SER A 49 -9.55 -4.67 11.68
N GLN A 50 -10.33 -3.69 12.10
CA GLN A 50 -10.01 -2.29 11.84
C GLN A 50 -8.66 -1.90 12.43
N SER A 51 -8.34 -2.40 13.62
CA SER A 51 -7.05 -2.17 14.25
C SER A 51 -5.91 -2.74 13.41
N ASN A 52 -6.08 -3.94 12.91
CA ASN A 52 -5.09 -4.60 12.07
C ASN A 52 -4.88 -3.83 10.77
N ILE A 53 -5.97 -3.41 10.13
CA ILE A 53 -5.90 -2.60 8.91
C ILE A 53 -5.12 -1.30 9.18
N SER A 54 -5.43 -0.61 10.28
CA SER A 54 -4.76 0.64 10.63
C SER A 54 -3.26 0.44 10.82
N GLN A 55 -2.86 -0.67 11.45
CA GLN A 55 -1.44 -0.98 11.63
C GLN A 55 -0.73 -1.20 10.29
N HIS A 56 -1.35 -1.95 9.39
CA HIS A 56 -0.77 -2.19 8.07
C HIS A 56 -0.69 -0.90 7.26
N LEU A 57 -1.74 -0.07 7.30
CA LEU A 57 -1.72 1.23 6.60
C LEU A 57 -0.64 2.13 7.15
N GLY A 58 -0.45 2.15 8.48
CA GLY A 58 0.61 2.92 9.10
C GLY A 58 1.99 2.49 8.63
N LYS A 59 2.21 1.18 8.51
CA LYS A 59 3.47 0.65 8.01
C LYS A 59 3.71 1.04 6.56
N LEU A 60 2.69 0.92 5.73
CA LEU A 60 2.80 1.30 4.32
C LEU A 60 3.04 2.81 4.17
N LYS A 61 2.44 3.61 5.04
CA LYS A 61 2.66 5.06 5.06
C LYS A 61 4.11 5.38 5.42
N ASP A 62 4.64 4.71 6.43
CA ASP A 62 6.03 4.93 6.85
C ASP A 62 7.02 4.59 5.74
N LEU A 63 6.67 3.67 4.88
CA LEU A 63 7.50 3.26 3.76
C LEU A 63 7.25 4.09 2.49
N GLY A 64 6.36 5.08 2.57
CA GLY A 64 6.06 5.95 1.43
C GLY A 64 5.19 5.33 0.35
N ILE A 65 4.58 4.18 0.64
CA ILE A 65 3.74 3.47 -0.33
C ILE A 65 2.35 4.07 -0.37
N VAL A 66 1.81 4.44 0.79
CA VAL A 66 0.53 5.13 0.87
C VAL A 66 0.70 6.48 1.53
N ALA A 67 -0.22 7.38 1.25
CA ALA A 67 -0.32 8.68 1.90
C ALA A 67 -1.68 8.78 2.56
N PHE A 68 -1.83 9.70 3.49
CA PHE A 68 -3.14 9.95 4.07
C PHE A 68 -3.40 11.44 4.18
N GLU A 69 -4.67 11.78 4.24
CA GLU A 69 -5.11 13.15 4.36
C GLU A 69 -6.30 13.19 5.29
N LYS A 70 -6.26 14.12 6.24
CA LYS A 70 -7.33 14.27 7.19
C LYS A 70 -8.34 15.29 6.69
N GLU A 71 -9.61 14.87 6.64
CA GLU A 71 -10.71 15.75 6.23
C GLU A 71 -11.78 15.68 7.31
N GLY A 72 -11.85 16.71 8.15
CA GLY A 72 -12.76 16.72 9.28
C GLY A 72 -12.46 15.57 10.23
N ASN A 73 -13.42 14.69 10.45
CA ASN A 73 -13.28 13.52 11.32
C ASN A 73 -12.83 12.27 10.56
N HIS A 74 -12.55 12.40 9.27
CA HIS A 74 -12.19 11.26 8.44
C HIS A 74 -10.74 11.33 8.03
N VAL A 75 -10.09 10.16 7.95
CA VAL A 75 -8.76 10.02 7.37
C VAL A 75 -8.92 9.20 6.11
N LYS A 76 -8.45 9.74 5.00
CA LYS A 76 -8.51 9.07 3.71
C LYS A 76 -7.12 8.70 3.25
N TYR A 77 -6.97 7.47 2.80
CA TYR A 77 -5.71 6.93 2.32
C TYR A 77 -5.71 6.88 0.81
N SER A 78 -4.54 7.08 0.23
CA SER A 78 -4.34 7.00 -1.22
C SER A 78 -3.02 6.30 -1.51
N LEU A 79 -2.89 5.78 -2.71
CA LEU A 79 -1.66 5.11 -3.13
C LEU A 79 -0.67 6.18 -3.60
N ALA A 80 0.45 6.30 -2.89
CA ALA A 80 1.46 7.31 -3.19
C ALA A 80 2.53 6.79 -4.15
N SER A 81 2.76 5.48 -4.19
CA SER A 81 3.81 4.89 -5.02
C SER A 81 3.27 4.49 -6.37
N GLU A 82 3.72 5.18 -7.41
CA GLU A 82 3.34 4.82 -8.78
C GLU A 82 3.94 3.47 -9.18
N LYS A 83 5.11 3.17 -8.67
CA LYS A 83 5.75 1.87 -8.90
C LYS A 83 4.89 0.73 -8.37
N VAL A 84 4.37 0.87 -7.15
CA VAL A 84 3.48 -0.13 -6.56
C VAL A 84 2.19 -0.25 -7.37
N ARG A 85 1.66 0.88 -7.84
CA ARG A 85 0.46 0.86 -8.68
C ARG A 85 0.66 0.00 -9.92
N LYS A 86 1.80 0.18 -10.58
CA LYS A 86 2.13 -0.59 -11.79
C LYS A 86 2.32 -2.07 -11.47
N ILE A 87 3.00 -2.38 -10.38
CA ILE A 87 3.23 -3.76 -9.96
C ILE A 87 1.89 -4.46 -9.69
N VAL A 88 1.03 -3.80 -8.94
CA VAL A 88 -0.27 -4.37 -8.56
C VAL A 88 -1.14 -4.59 -9.79
N LYS A 89 -1.19 -3.63 -10.69
CA LYS A 89 -1.96 -3.79 -11.93
C LYS A 89 -1.43 -4.94 -12.77
N THR A 90 -0.12 -5.10 -12.82
CA THR A 90 0.49 -6.20 -13.57
C THR A 90 0.17 -7.55 -12.95
N ILE A 91 0.30 -7.66 -11.61
CA ILE A 91 0.04 -8.91 -10.91
C ILE A 91 -1.40 -9.37 -11.09
N PHE A 92 -2.35 -8.45 -11.06
CA PHE A 92 -3.76 -8.78 -11.17
C PHE A 92 -4.29 -8.61 -12.61
N GLU A 93 -3.41 -8.33 -13.55
CA GLU A 93 -3.75 -8.18 -14.96
C GLU A 93 -4.88 -7.17 -15.20
N GLU A 94 -4.81 -6.06 -14.49
CA GLU A 94 -5.80 -5.00 -14.61
C GLU A 94 -5.37 -3.98 -15.65
N GLU A 95 -6.34 -3.51 -16.40
CA GLU A 95 -6.11 -2.48 -17.43
C GLU A 95 -6.24 -1.06 -16.87
#